data_6e815596ea1f782d15c1988bb88b001a
#
_entry.id   6e815596ea1f782d15c1988bb88b001a
#
_cell.length_a   1.000
_cell.length_b   1.000
_cell.length_c   1.000
_cell.angle_alpha   90.00
_cell.angle_beta   90.00
_cell.angle_gamma   90.00
#
_symmetry.space_group_name_H-M   'P 1'
#
loop_
_entity.id
_entity.type
_entity.pdbx_description
1 polymer ?
#
loop_
_entity_poly.entity_id
_entity_poly.type
_entity_poly.pdbx_seq_one_letter_code
_entity_poly.pdbx_strand_id
1 'polypeptide(L)'
;MSWLYGHFLVSQRRICELLGVAESSQRYVSSKNDEELRAKLVEAAREEPKWGYRRLQLKLEASGMAVNHKRVYRVYREAGLLIRRRRRKRLRRAGFVRPAVTAPNQEWAMDFVHDAAESGRKFRVLSVIDVYTRECLALEVDTGFPGPRFTRALEGIVGKRGRPLAMRCDNGPEFTSRHFLAWALERKIELVHIEPGRPMQNGFVESFHGKLRDECLNASWFGNLWEARAKIGAWKKKYNEERPHSSLGYLTPAAFAARWASTESCGKDARQERGLGNPAEDAGFPLSHNSSNKTLPAERLISSGDVV
;
A
#
# COMPACT_ATOMS: atom_id res chain seq x y z
N MET A 1 -39.71 20.21 17.97
CA MET A 1 -40.00 21.54 18.58
C MET A 1 -41.00 22.31 17.77
N SER A 2 -40.77 22.69 16.53
CA SER A 2 -41.73 23.45 15.68
C SER A 2 -43.08 22.79 15.53
N TRP A 3 -43.16 21.47 15.48
CA TRP A 3 -44.41 20.72 15.46
C TRP A 3 -45.23 20.90 16.75
N LEU A 4 -44.60 20.83 17.92
CA LEU A 4 -45.25 21.05 19.21
C LEU A 4 -45.79 22.47 19.36
N TYR A 5 -45.02 23.47 18.88
CA TYR A 5 -45.43 24.86 18.91
C TYR A 5 -46.64 25.14 18.02
N GLY A 6 -46.72 24.46 16.86
CA GLY A 6 -47.85 24.60 15.93
C GLY A 6 -49.11 23.85 16.33
N HIS A 7 -49.02 22.83 17.19
CA HIS A 7 -50.17 21.99 17.58
C HIS A 7 -50.72 22.29 18.99
N PHE A 8 -49.90 22.86 19.85
CA PHE A 8 -50.28 23.19 21.22
C PHE A 8 -50.09 24.67 21.51
N LEU A 9 -51.10 25.32 22.12
CA LEU A 9 -51.04 26.71 22.56
C LEU A 9 -50.10 26.88 23.79
N VAL A 10 -48.90 26.36 23.72
CA VAL A 10 -47.93 26.37 24.81
C VAL A 10 -46.72 27.23 24.40
N SER A 11 -46.25 28.09 25.33
CA SER A 11 -45.10 28.95 25.05
C SER A 11 -43.82 28.14 24.78
N GLN A 12 -42.94 28.67 23.94
CA GLN A 12 -41.65 28.09 23.61
C GLN A 12 -40.82 27.77 24.87
N ARG A 13 -40.84 28.68 25.87
CA ARG A 13 -40.20 28.48 27.15
C ARG A 13 -40.69 27.23 27.88
N ARG A 14 -42.04 27.03 27.92
CA ARG A 14 -42.65 25.86 28.57
C ARG A 14 -42.29 24.55 27.84
N ILE A 15 -42.25 24.59 26.53
CA ILE A 15 -41.80 23.42 25.72
C ILE A 15 -40.31 23.09 26.01
N CYS A 16 -39.45 24.09 26.08
CA CYS A 16 -38.03 23.90 26.42
C CYS A 16 -37.88 23.30 27.83
N GLU A 17 -38.63 23.80 28.80
CA GLU A 17 -38.63 23.30 30.18
C GLU A 17 -39.07 21.83 30.24
N LEU A 18 -40.18 21.48 29.59
CA LEU A 18 -40.72 20.10 29.53
C LEU A 18 -39.77 19.12 28.85
N LEU A 19 -39.00 19.56 27.86
CA LEU A 19 -38.08 18.74 27.13
C LEU A 19 -36.64 18.77 27.70
N GLY A 20 -36.39 19.56 28.76
CA GLY A 20 -35.06 19.71 29.35
C GLY A 20 -34.04 20.33 28.41
N VAL A 21 -34.46 21.18 27.47
CA VAL A 21 -33.60 21.84 26.47
C VAL A 21 -33.51 23.32 26.78
N ALA A 22 -32.26 23.87 26.82
CA ALA A 22 -32.07 25.30 27.02
C ALA A 22 -32.67 26.11 25.83
N GLU A 23 -33.36 27.22 26.11
CA GLU A 23 -33.90 28.12 25.09
C GLU A 23 -32.82 28.65 24.13
N SER A 24 -31.63 28.92 24.64
CA SER A 24 -30.45 29.34 23.85
C SER A 24 -30.10 28.32 22.79
N SER A 25 -30.16 27.03 23.12
CA SER A 25 -29.88 25.94 22.19
C SER A 25 -30.90 25.86 21.05
N GLN A 26 -32.16 26.21 21.35
CA GLN A 26 -33.20 26.23 20.33
C GLN A 26 -33.09 27.45 19.41
N ARG A 27 -32.70 28.57 19.93
CA ARG A 27 -32.52 29.82 19.16
C ARG A 27 -31.20 29.83 18.39
N TYR A 28 -30.30 28.86 18.66
CA TYR A 28 -29.03 28.79 17.99
C TYR A 28 -29.19 28.51 16.50
N VAL A 29 -28.91 29.50 15.68
CA VAL A 29 -28.75 29.36 14.24
C VAL A 29 -27.26 29.25 13.95
N SER A 30 -26.86 28.16 13.35
CA SER A 30 -25.45 27.97 12.98
C SER A 30 -25.03 28.99 11.94
N SER A 31 -24.11 29.88 12.29
CA SER A 31 -23.48 30.82 11.34
C SER A 31 -22.38 30.21 10.50
N LYS A 32 -22.23 28.88 10.54
CA LYS A 32 -21.18 28.16 9.82
C LYS A 32 -21.48 28.18 8.34
N ASN A 33 -20.68 28.91 7.59
CA ASN A 33 -20.68 28.80 6.13
C ASN A 33 -19.74 27.66 5.70
N ASP A 34 -20.31 26.56 5.22
CA ASP A 34 -19.57 25.38 4.74
C ASP A 34 -19.71 25.20 3.22
N GLU A 35 -20.32 26.13 2.51
CA GLU A 35 -20.60 26.04 1.06
C GLU A 35 -19.31 25.85 0.25
N GLU A 36 -18.31 26.70 0.45
CA GLU A 36 -17.02 26.60 -0.23
C GLU A 36 -16.31 25.29 0.08
N LEU A 37 -16.29 24.90 1.36
CA LEU A 37 -15.71 23.62 1.77
C LEU A 37 -16.44 22.43 1.14
N ARG A 38 -17.76 22.48 1.09
CA ARG A 38 -18.61 21.46 0.47
C ARG A 38 -18.31 21.33 -1.02
N ALA A 39 -18.27 22.43 -1.75
CA ALA A 39 -17.98 22.45 -3.18
C ALA A 39 -16.61 21.82 -3.49
N LYS A 40 -15.55 22.29 -2.84
CA LYS A 40 -14.20 21.75 -3.02
C LYS A 40 -14.07 20.29 -2.58
N LEU A 41 -14.77 19.90 -1.51
CA LEU A 41 -14.74 18.52 -1.04
C LEU A 41 -15.46 17.55 -2.00
N VAL A 42 -16.56 17.98 -2.61
CA VAL A 42 -17.28 17.21 -3.64
C VAL A 42 -16.42 17.09 -4.90
N GLU A 43 -15.77 18.15 -5.33
CA GLU A 43 -14.84 18.14 -6.47
C GLU A 43 -13.68 17.17 -6.22
N ALA A 44 -12.99 17.30 -5.09
CA ALA A 44 -11.92 16.40 -4.71
C ALA A 44 -12.36 14.93 -4.61
N ALA A 45 -13.59 14.68 -4.14
CA ALA A 45 -14.15 13.33 -4.06
C ALA A 45 -14.53 12.76 -5.44
N ARG A 46 -14.88 13.58 -6.42
CA ARG A 46 -15.10 13.17 -7.83
C ARG A 46 -13.80 12.75 -8.50
N GLU A 47 -12.73 13.52 -8.27
CA GLU A 47 -11.39 13.16 -8.78
C GLU A 47 -10.83 11.90 -8.12
N GLU A 48 -11.13 11.71 -6.82
CA GLU A 48 -10.62 10.61 -6.00
C GLU A 48 -11.74 9.81 -5.31
N PRO A 49 -12.55 9.05 -6.06
CA PRO A 49 -13.75 8.38 -5.53
C PRO A 49 -13.45 7.33 -4.45
N LYS A 50 -12.21 6.86 -4.36
CA LYS A 50 -11.75 5.86 -3.37
C LYS A 50 -11.01 6.46 -2.18
N TRP A 51 -10.89 7.79 -2.12
CA TRP A 51 -10.26 8.45 -0.99
C TRP A 51 -11.27 8.80 0.10
N GLY A 52 -10.97 8.38 1.33
CA GLY A 52 -11.75 8.79 2.49
C GLY A 52 -11.40 10.22 2.96
N TYR A 53 -12.26 10.81 3.78
CA TYR A 53 -12.17 12.21 4.24
C TYR A 53 -10.78 12.66 4.70
N ARG A 54 -9.97 11.79 5.32
CA ARG A 54 -8.62 12.15 5.77
C ARG A 54 -7.69 12.48 4.61
N ARG A 55 -7.74 11.71 3.52
CA ARG A 55 -6.93 11.99 2.33
C ARG A 55 -7.46 13.19 1.56
N LEU A 56 -8.78 13.32 1.46
CA LEU A 56 -9.41 14.50 0.84
C LEU A 56 -9.06 15.77 1.61
N GLN A 57 -9.04 15.72 2.95
CA GLN A 57 -8.56 16.84 3.77
C GLN A 57 -7.13 17.25 3.39
N LEU A 58 -6.19 16.29 3.33
CA LEU A 58 -4.80 16.58 2.96
C LEU A 58 -4.68 17.16 1.56
N LYS A 59 -5.53 16.72 0.62
CA LYS A 59 -5.60 17.30 -0.72
C LYS A 59 -6.07 18.76 -0.68
N LEU A 60 -7.08 19.07 0.13
CA LEU A 60 -7.53 20.44 0.35
C LEU A 60 -6.47 21.30 1.03
N GLU A 61 -5.77 20.77 2.01
CA GLU A 61 -4.65 21.46 2.67
C GLU A 61 -3.52 21.78 1.70
N ALA A 62 -3.17 20.85 0.81
CA ALA A 62 -2.19 21.07 -0.24
C ALA A 62 -2.62 22.14 -1.25
N SER A 63 -3.94 22.36 -1.44
CA SER A 63 -4.50 23.46 -2.25
C SER A 63 -4.67 24.77 -1.47
N GLY A 64 -4.13 24.87 -0.24
CA GLY A 64 -4.17 26.09 0.59
C GLY A 64 -5.39 26.19 1.51
N MET A 65 -6.27 25.20 1.56
CA MET A 65 -7.44 25.21 2.44
C MET A 65 -7.20 24.39 3.72
N ALA A 66 -6.59 25.01 4.73
CA ALA A 66 -6.41 24.39 6.04
C ALA A 66 -7.72 24.34 6.84
N VAL A 67 -8.30 23.14 7.01
CA VAL A 67 -9.57 22.95 7.71
C VAL A 67 -9.46 21.82 8.72
N ASN A 68 -10.04 22.04 9.91
CA ASN A 68 -10.08 21.03 10.96
C ASN A 68 -10.77 19.74 10.47
N HIS A 69 -10.13 18.59 10.71
CA HIS A 69 -10.61 17.27 10.26
C HIS A 69 -12.03 16.94 10.76
N LYS A 70 -12.43 17.43 11.94
CA LYS A 70 -13.81 17.23 12.46
C LYS A 70 -14.82 17.96 11.60
N ARG A 71 -14.50 19.19 11.13
CA ARG A 71 -15.34 19.96 10.21
C ARG A 71 -15.42 19.28 8.84
N VAL A 72 -14.28 18.85 8.30
CA VAL A 72 -14.25 18.10 7.03
C VAL A 72 -15.09 16.82 7.13
N TYR A 73 -14.95 16.04 8.21
CA TYR A 73 -15.71 14.80 8.39
C TYR A 73 -17.23 15.05 8.45
N ARG A 74 -17.66 16.11 9.13
CA ARG A 74 -19.08 16.48 9.21
C ARG A 74 -19.61 16.79 7.80
N VAL A 75 -18.97 17.71 7.08
CA VAL A 75 -19.39 18.10 5.71
C VAL A 75 -19.33 16.91 4.74
N TYR A 76 -18.29 16.06 4.85
CA TYR A 76 -18.15 14.82 4.07
C TYR A 76 -19.33 13.87 4.27
N ARG A 77 -19.80 13.73 5.51
CA ARG A 77 -20.95 12.90 5.85
C ARG A 77 -22.27 13.52 5.36
N GLU A 78 -22.46 14.82 5.57
CA GLU A 78 -23.63 15.59 5.11
C GLU A 78 -23.76 15.60 3.58
N ALA A 79 -22.63 15.62 2.86
CA ALA A 79 -22.59 15.54 1.41
C ALA A 79 -22.77 14.10 0.85
N GLY A 80 -22.97 13.10 1.71
CA GLY A 80 -23.20 11.71 1.27
C GLY A 80 -21.96 11.01 0.67
N LEU A 81 -20.76 11.53 0.89
CA LEU A 81 -19.51 11.04 0.28
C LEU A 81 -18.92 9.80 0.98
N LEU A 82 -19.64 9.20 1.92
CA LEU A 82 -19.16 8.06 2.70
C LEU A 82 -18.84 6.85 1.83
N ILE A 83 -17.57 6.40 1.88
CA ILE A 83 -17.16 5.19 1.18
C ILE A 83 -17.66 3.96 1.94
N ARG A 84 -18.42 3.11 1.27
CA ARG A 84 -18.84 1.81 1.82
C ARG A 84 -17.61 0.92 2.02
N ARG A 85 -17.27 0.63 3.27
CA ARG A 85 -16.22 -0.35 3.59
C ARG A 85 -16.85 -1.73 3.77
N ARG A 86 -16.38 -2.73 3.01
CA ARG A 86 -16.68 -4.13 3.33
C ARG A 86 -16.10 -4.45 4.70
N ARG A 87 -16.93 -4.83 5.67
CA ARG A 87 -16.47 -5.38 6.95
C ARG A 87 -15.82 -6.73 6.67
N ARG A 88 -14.50 -6.79 6.70
CA ARG A 88 -13.77 -8.07 6.65
C ARG A 88 -13.91 -8.75 8.00
N LYS A 89 -14.37 -10.01 8.04
CA LYS A 89 -14.26 -10.85 9.24
C LYS A 89 -12.78 -11.01 9.57
N ARG A 90 -12.36 -10.52 10.73
CA ARG A 90 -11.00 -10.74 11.23
C ARG A 90 -10.94 -12.16 11.76
N LEU A 91 -10.39 -13.08 10.99
CA LEU A 91 -9.98 -14.37 11.50
C LEU A 91 -8.72 -14.14 12.34
N ARG A 92 -8.78 -14.47 13.65
CA ARG A 92 -7.58 -14.55 14.50
C ARG A 92 -6.78 -15.78 14.04
N ARG A 93 -5.82 -15.57 13.18
CA ARG A 93 -4.78 -16.57 12.89
C ARG A 93 -3.56 -16.21 13.74
N ALA A 94 -2.81 -17.23 14.20
CA ALA A 94 -1.51 -17.02 14.81
C ALA A 94 -0.67 -16.15 13.86
N GLY A 95 -0.24 -14.99 14.35
CA GLY A 95 0.43 -14.00 13.51
C GLY A 95 1.81 -14.51 13.11
N PHE A 96 2.08 -14.57 11.82
CA PHE A 96 3.46 -14.66 11.33
C PHE A 96 4.15 -13.34 11.71
N VAL A 97 5.13 -13.43 12.60
CA VAL A 97 5.97 -12.29 12.96
C VAL A 97 7.05 -12.16 11.89
N ARG A 98 6.87 -11.16 11.04
CA ARG A 98 7.85 -10.83 10.01
C ARG A 98 8.95 -9.96 10.62
N PRO A 99 10.23 -10.19 10.29
CA PRO A 99 11.29 -9.25 10.63
C PRO A 99 10.94 -7.84 10.15
N ALA A 100 11.14 -6.86 11.00
CA ALA A 100 10.85 -5.48 10.65
C ALA A 100 11.86 -4.97 9.62
N VAL A 101 11.39 -4.48 8.49
CA VAL A 101 12.21 -3.75 7.51
C VAL A 101 12.36 -2.33 8.04
N THR A 102 13.60 -1.87 8.22
CA THR A 102 13.94 -0.62 8.90
C THR A 102 14.55 0.44 7.99
N ALA A 103 14.93 0.09 6.76
CA ALA A 103 15.55 1.00 5.79
C ALA A 103 15.08 0.72 4.34
N PRO A 104 15.18 1.71 3.44
CA PRO A 104 14.98 1.52 2.01
C PRO A 104 15.91 0.44 1.44
N ASN A 105 15.47 -0.23 0.40
CA ASN A 105 16.21 -1.28 -0.31
C ASN A 105 16.60 -2.51 0.54
N GLN A 106 16.13 -2.64 1.78
CA GLN A 106 16.31 -3.88 2.53
C GLN A 106 15.49 -5.01 1.91
N GLU A 107 14.25 -4.72 1.56
CA GLU A 107 13.38 -5.73 0.94
C GLU A 107 12.46 -5.09 -0.10
N TRP A 108 12.46 -5.66 -1.30
CA TRP A 108 11.45 -5.37 -2.30
C TRP A 108 10.45 -6.52 -2.37
N ALA A 109 9.17 -6.19 -2.48
CA ALA A 109 8.12 -7.17 -2.73
C ALA A 109 7.64 -7.03 -4.18
N MET A 110 7.49 -8.16 -4.85
CA MET A 110 7.04 -8.18 -6.24
C MET A 110 5.99 -9.25 -6.49
N ASP A 111 5.15 -9.00 -7.48
CA ASP A 111 4.09 -9.91 -7.89
C ASP A 111 3.47 -9.44 -9.21
N PHE A 112 2.67 -10.30 -9.85
CA PHE A 112 1.97 -10.01 -11.08
C PHE A 112 0.47 -9.77 -10.86
N VAL A 113 -0.05 -8.73 -11.49
CA VAL A 113 -1.50 -8.52 -11.65
C VAL A 113 -1.89 -8.81 -13.09
N HIS A 114 -3.03 -9.46 -13.28
CA HIS A 114 -3.58 -9.76 -14.58
C HIS A 114 -4.80 -8.88 -14.85
N ASP A 115 -4.91 -8.42 -16.10
CA ASP A 115 -6.06 -7.68 -16.59
C ASP A 115 -6.21 -7.92 -18.12
N ALA A 116 -7.21 -7.34 -18.74
CA ALA A 116 -7.46 -7.45 -20.16
C ALA A 116 -7.83 -6.11 -20.79
N ALA A 117 -7.41 -5.91 -22.04
CA ALA A 117 -7.87 -4.82 -22.87
C ALA A 117 -9.31 -5.08 -23.38
N GLU A 118 -9.98 -4.05 -23.88
CA GLU A 118 -11.34 -4.12 -24.45
C GLU A 118 -11.46 -5.16 -25.57
N SER A 119 -10.39 -5.35 -26.33
CA SER A 119 -10.27 -6.42 -27.35
C SER A 119 -10.23 -7.83 -26.79
N GLY A 120 -10.32 -8.03 -25.48
CA GLY A 120 -10.16 -9.32 -24.82
C GLY A 120 -8.69 -9.78 -24.67
N ARG A 121 -7.72 -9.02 -25.21
CA ARG A 121 -6.30 -9.35 -25.11
C ARG A 121 -5.82 -9.20 -23.67
N LYS A 122 -5.45 -10.32 -23.06
CA LYS A 122 -4.91 -10.35 -21.69
C LYS A 122 -3.53 -9.70 -21.62
N PHE A 123 -3.28 -8.98 -20.53
CA PHE A 123 -1.97 -8.46 -20.20
C PHE A 123 -1.65 -8.66 -18.71
N ARG A 124 -0.39 -8.56 -18.40
CA ARG A 124 0.14 -8.69 -17.04
C ARG A 124 0.85 -7.42 -16.65
N VAL A 125 0.79 -7.09 -15.38
CA VAL A 125 1.50 -5.95 -14.79
C VAL A 125 2.45 -6.49 -13.74
N LEU A 126 3.74 -6.40 -13.99
CA LEU A 126 4.77 -6.64 -12.98
C LEU A 126 4.78 -5.45 -12.03
N SER A 127 4.56 -5.69 -10.75
CA SER A 127 4.66 -4.69 -9.70
C SER A 127 5.86 -4.97 -8.80
N VAL A 128 6.67 -3.96 -8.54
CA VAL A 128 7.79 -4.00 -7.60
C VAL A 128 7.65 -2.84 -6.65
N ILE A 129 7.59 -3.11 -5.35
CA ILE A 129 7.45 -2.10 -4.30
C ILE A 129 8.57 -2.22 -3.28
N ASP A 130 9.09 -1.11 -2.79
CA ASP A 130 9.95 -1.09 -1.61
C ASP A 130 9.09 -1.26 -0.36
N VAL A 131 9.43 -2.25 0.45
CA VAL A 131 8.62 -2.61 1.63
C VAL A 131 8.69 -1.56 2.72
N TYR A 132 9.79 -0.82 2.83
CA TYR A 132 9.96 0.23 3.83
C TYR A 132 9.29 1.54 3.40
N THR A 133 9.69 2.08 2.26
CA THR A 133 9.20 3.38 1.75
C THR A 133 7.79 3.31 1.18
N ARG A 134 7.28 2.11 0.86
CA ARG A 134 6.02 1.89 0.13
C ARG A 134 6.04 2.45 -1.29
N GLU A 135 7.17 2.88 -1.79
CA GLU A 135 7.29 3.34 -3.18
C GLU A 135 7.01 2.20 -4.16
N CYS A 136 6.24 2.50 -5.17
CA CYS A 136 6.11 1.67 -6.35
C CYS A 136 7.31 1.91 -7.27
N LEU A 137 8.28 1.01 -7.25
CA LEU A 137 9.51 1.11 -8.03
C LEU A 137 9.25 0.83 -9.51
N ALA A 138 8.43 -0.18 -9.80
CA ALA A 138 8.01 -0.49 -11.17
C ALA A 138 6.54 -0.92 -11.26
N LEU A 139 5.92 -0.55 -12.38
CA LEU A 139 4.69 -1.11 -12.94
C LEU A 139 4.92 -1.30 -14.43
N GLU A 140 5.41 -2.50 -14.79
CA GLU A 140 5.70 -2.86 -16.17
C GLU A 140 4.52 -3.64 -16.76
N VAL A 141 3.99 -3.17 -17.89
CA VAL A 141 2.79 -3.74 -18.52
C VAL A 141 3.18 -4.45 -19.80
N ASP A 142 2.89 -5.75 -19.88
CA ASP A 142 3.08 -6.55 -21.10
C ASP A 142 2.13 -7.74 -21.18
N THR A 143 2.10 -8.39 -22.35
CA THR A 143 1.37 -9.64 -22.56
C THR A 143 2.06 -10.85 -21.94
N GLY A 144 3.38 -10.79 -21.73
CA GLY A 144 4.19 -11.83 -21.10
C GLY A 144 5.54 -11.31 -20.65
N PHE A 145 6.13 -12.02 -19.69
CA PHE A 145 7.45 -11.70 -19.12
C PHE A 145 8.38 -12.91 -19.21
N PRO A 146 8.92 -13.22 -20.41
CA PRO A 146 9.98 -14.23 -20.51
C PRO A 146 11.19 -13.78 -19.70
N GLY A 147 11.99 -14.76 -19.21
CA GLY A 147 13.08 -14.52 -18.27
C GLY A 147 13.99 -13.32 -18.60
N PRO A 148 14.52 -13.18 -19.82
CA PRO A 148 15.40 -12.05 -20.18
C PRO A 148 14.69 -10.69 -20.14
N ARG A 149 13.38 -10.63 -20.45
CA ARG A 149 12.61 -9.40 -20.35
C ARG A 149 12.31 -9.04 -18.89
N PHE A 150 11.98 -10.04 -18.09
CA PHE A 150 11.73 -9.87 -16.67
C PHE A 150 12.98 -9.32 -15.95
N THR A 151 14.13 -9.95 -16.13
CA THR A 151 15.39 -9.48 -15.51
C THR A 151 15.84 -8.13 -16.03
N ARG A 152 15.61 -7.80 -17.31
CA ARG A 152 15.90 -6.46 -17.85
C ARG A 152 15.04 -5.38 -17.18
N ALA A 153 13.76 -5.67 -16.89
CA ALA A 153 12.92 -4.74 -16.15
C ALA A 153 13.47 -4.48 -14.73
N LEU A 154 13.89 -5.55 -14.04
CA LEU A 154 14.50 -5.44 -12.71
C LEU A 154 15.85 -4.71 -12.76
N GLU A 155 16.67 -4.96 -13.76
CA GLU A 155 17.95 -4.27 -13.97
C GLU A 155 17.75 -2.76 -14.09
N GLY A 156 16.75 -2.33 -14.84
CA GLY A 156 16.39 -0.92 -14.96
C GLY A 156 16.00 -0.26 -13.63
N ILE A 157 15.44 -1.04 -12.69
CA ILE A 157 15.12 -0.54 -11.35
C ILE A 157 16.39 -0.47 -10.50
N VAL A 158 17.18 -1.56 -10.51
CA VAL A 158 18.44 -1.65 -9.75
C VAL A 158 19.43 -0.54 -10.17
N GLY A 159 19.52 -0.23 -11.46
CA GLY A 159 20.38 0.85 -11.96
C GLY A 159 19.97 2.24 -11.46
N LYS A 160 18.68 2.46 -11.17
CA LYS A 160 18.15 3.77 -10.71
C LYS A 160 18.13 3.89 -9.19
N ARG A 161 17.85 2.80 -8.49
CA ARG A 161 17.52 2.80 -7.05
C ARG A 161 18.61 2.17 -6.19
N GLY A 162 19.56 1.48 -6.81
CA GLY A 162 20.47 0.56 -6.14
C GLY A 162 19.83 -0.83 -5.97
N ARG A 163 20.65 -1.81 -5.63
CA ARG A 163 20.18 -3.17 -5.42
C ARG A 163 19.49 -3.32 -4.05
N PRO A 164 18.43 -4.13 -3.95
CA PRO A 164 17.92 -4.53 -2.64
C PRO A 164 18.78 -5.61 -1.99
N LEU A 165 18.66 -5.78 -0.68
CA LEU A 165 19.23 -6.93 0.01
C LEU A 165 18.43 -8.20 -0.27
N ALA A 166 17.10 -8.10 -0.28
CA ALA A 166 16.20 -9.21 -0.54
C ALA A 166 15.06 -8.83 -1.48
N MET A 167 14.58 -9.82 -2.25
CA MET A 167 13.37 -9.73 -3.06
C MET A 167 12.39 -10.81 -2.64
N ARG A 168 11.18 -10.40 -2.25
CA ARG A 168 10.09 -11.30 -1.90
C ARG A 168 9.14 -11.47 -3.07
N CYS A 169 8.84 -12.73 -3.43
CA CYS A 169 7.92 -13.09 -4.50
C CYS A 169 7.16 -14.37 -4.18
N ASP A 170 6.15 -14.66 -4.96
CA ASP A 170 5.49 -15.96 -4.94
C ASP A 170 6.33 -17.04 -5.66
N ASN A 171 5.77 -18.25 -5.76
CA ASN A 171 6.40 -19.38 -6.45
C ASN A 171 5.99 -19.49 -7.92
N GLY A 172 5.62 -18.38 -8.56
CA GLY A 172 5.28 -18.35 -9.98
C GLY A 172 6.45 -18.79 -10.87
N PRO A 173 6.17 -19.31 -12.08
CA PRO A 173 7.20 -19.85 -12.97
C PRO A 173 8.24 -18.79 -13.37
N GLU A 174 7.89 -17.53 -13.42
CA GLU A 174 8.81 -16.43 -13.69
C GLU A 174 9.83 -16.26 -12.56
N PHE A 175 9.37 -16.37 -11.30
CA PHE A 175 10.19 -16.18 -10.10
C PHE A 175 11.01 -17.42 -9.72
N THR A 176 10.69 -18.60 -10.30
CA THR A 176 11.45 -19.84 -10.11
C THR A 176 12.30 -20.18 -11.34
N SER A 177 12.30 -19.31 -12.37
CA SER A 177 13.05 -19.55 -13.59
C SER A 177 14.56 -19.53 -13.33
N ARG A 178 15.30 -20.45 -13.99
CA ARG A 178 16.77 -20.51 -13.88
C ARG A 178 17.44 -19.17 -14.21
N HIS A 179 16.89 -18.44 -15.18
CA HIS A 179 17.41 -17.14 -15.60
C HIS A 179 17.31 -16.11 -14.48
N PHE A 180 16.17 -16.04 -13.80
CA PHE A 180 15.99 -15.10 -12.68
C PHE A 180 16.83 -15.48 -11.46
N LEU A 181 16.91 -16.78 -11.15
CA LEU A 181 17.74 -17.28 -10.03
C LEU A 181 19.22 -16.95 -10.25
N ALA A 182 19.75 -17.18 -11.46
CA ALA A 182 21.11 -16.83 -11.83
C ALA A 182 21.36 -15.32 -11.72
N TRP A 183 20.46 -14.50 -12.27
CA TRP A 183 20.54 -13.04 -12.19
C TRP A 183 20.57 -12.53 -10.74
N ALA A 184 19.72 -13.06 -9.87
CA ALA A 184 19.69 -12.67 -8.45
C ALA A 184 20.98 -13.07 -7.71
N LEU A 185 21.52 -14.26 -8.01
CA LEU A 185 22.77 -14.75 -7.44
C LEU A 185 23.95 -13.86 -7.85
N GLU A 186 24.08 -13.53 -9.14
CA GLU A 186 25.12 -12.61 -9.66
C GLU A 186 25.06 -11.25 -8.98
N ARG A 187 23.86 -10.76 -8.67
CA ARG A 187 23.64 -9.47 -7.98
C ARG A 187 23.72 -9.57 -6.47
N LYS A 188 23.95 -10.76 -5.91
CA LYS A 188 23.96 -11.01 -4.46
C LYS A 188 22.66 -10.51 -3.80
N ILE A 189 21.51 -10.82 -4.41
CA ILE A 189 20.18 -10.51 -3.91
C ILE A 189 19.56 -11.78 -3.35
N GLU A 190 19.14 -11.74 -2.10
CA GLU A 190 18.43 -12.85 -1.46
C GLU A 190 16.99 -12.98 -2.02
N LEU A 191 16.62 -14.18 -2.47
CA LEU A 191 15.26 -14.44 -2.92
C LEU A 191 14.47 -15.09 -1.79
N VAL A 192 13.40 -14.42 -1.37
CA VAL A 192 12.50 -14.88 -0.31
C VAL A 192 11.19 -15.31 -0.95
N HIS A 193 11.05 -16.61 -1.20
CA HIS A 193 9.79 -17.18 -1.69
C HIS A 193 8.79 -17.34 -0.56
N ILE A 194 7.51 -17.03 -0.84
CA ILE A 194 6.43 -17.25 0.12
C ILE A 194 6.14 -18.75 0.26
N GLU A 195 5.84 -19.19 1.47
CA GLU A 195 5.43 -20.57 1.70
C GLU A 195 4.08 -20.87 1.03
N PRO A 196 3.92 -22.05 0.41
CA PRO A 196 2.64 -22.45 -0.16
C PRO A 196 1.49 -22.34 0.86
N GLY A 197 0.38 -21.74 0.46
CA GLY A 197 -0.79 -21.55 1.32
C GLY A 197 -0.68 -20.39 2.34
N ARG A 198 0.39 -19.61 2.32
CA ARG A 198 0.58 -18.44 3.21
C ARG A 198 0.66 -17.11 2.45
N PRO A 199 -0.38 -16.68 1.73
CA PRO A 199 -0.37 -15.44 0.96
C PRO A 199 -0.08 -14.20 1.84
N MET A 200 -0.42 -14.23 3.14
CA MET A 200 -0.14 -13.14 4.07
C MET A 200 1.34 -12.76 4.15
N GLN A 201 2.26 -13.65 3.77
CA GLN A 201 3.69 -13.35 3.70
C GLN A 201 4.02 -12.31 2.64
N ASN A 202 3.16 -12.13 1.60
CA ASN A 202 3.29 -11.07 0.59
C ASN A 202 2.25 -9.94 0.74
N GLY A 203 1.72 -9.75 1.95
CA GLY A 203 0.62 -8.82 2.24
C GLY A 203 0.86 -7.37 1.84
N PHE A 204 2.12 -6.93 1.66
CA PHE A 204 2.44 -5.57 1.21
C PHE A 204 2.06 -5.38 -0.25
N VAL A 205 2.50 -6.30 -1.13
CA VAL A 205 2.16 -6.22 -2.56
C VAL A 205 0.70 -6.54 -2.79
N GLU A 206 0.08 -7.45 -2.02
CA GLU A 206 -1.36 -7.69 -2.08
C GLU A 206 -2.16 -6.44 -1.73
N SER A 207 -1.77 -5.73 -0.66
CA SER A 207 -2.38 -4.46 -0.28
C SER A 207 -2.18 -3.38 -1.34
N PHE A 208 -1.03 -3.37 -2.02
CA PHE A 208 -0.75 -2.49 -3.14
C PHE A 208 -1.65 -2.83 -4.34
N HIS A 209 -1.76 -4.12 -4.71
CA HIS A 209 -2.64 -4.58 -5.79
C HIS A 209 -4.11 -4.22 -5.55
N GLY A 210 -4.58 -4.31 -4.29
CA GLY A 210 -5.91 -3.85 -3.94
C GLY A 210 -6.14 -2.39 -4.30
N LYS A 211 -5.16 -1.52 -4.07
CA LYS A 211 -5.23 -0.09 -4.44
C LYS A 211 -5.12 0.13 -5.94
N LEU A 212 -4.20 -0.59 -6.62
CA LEU A 212 -4.06 -0.54 -8.07
C LEU A 212 -5.36 -0.94 -8.76
N ARG A 213 -6.00 -2.02 -8.28
CA ARG A 213 -7.32 -2.44 -8.82
C ARG A 213 -8.40 -1.39 -8.56
N ASP A 214 -8.54 -0.94 -7.33
CA ASP A 214 -9.62 -0.04 -6.93
C ASP A 214 -9.50 1.35 -7.56
N GLU A 215 -8.28 1.87 -7.74
CA GLU A 215 -8.02 3.25 -8.13
C GLU A 215 -7.61 3.39 -9.61
N CYS A 216 -7.20 2.30 -10.29
CA CYS A 216 -6.75 2.34 -11.67
C CYS A 216 -7.43 1.27 -12.56
N LEU A 217 -7.19 -0.03 -12.28
CA LEU A 217 -7.62 -1.08 -13.20
C LEU A 217 -9.15 -1.15 -13.33
N ASN A 218 -9.87 -1.18 -12.21
CA ASN A 218 -11.34 -1.23 -12.22
C ASN A 218 -12.01 0.12 -12.54
N ALA A 219 -11.24 1.20 -12.51
CA ALA A 219 -11.72 2.55 -12.80
C ALA A 219 -11.47 2.98 -14.25
N SER A 220 -10.75 2.16 -15.03
CA SER A 220 -10.32 2.50 -16.38
C SER A 220 -10.69 1.41 -17.39
N TRP A 221 -11.04 1.81 -18.59
CA TRP A 221 -11.07 0.94 -19.77
C TRP A 221 -9.76 1.10 -20.54
N PHE A 222 -9.25 -0.01 -21.08
CA PHE A 222 -8.01 -0.04 -21.83
C PHE A 222 -8.29 -0.53 -23.24
N GLY A 223 -8.33 0.36 -24.22
CA GLY A 223 -8.54 0.01 -25.62
C GLY A 223 -7.41 -0.87 -26.18
N ASN A 224 -6.18 -0.63 -25.71
CA ASN A 224 -4.99 -1.37 -26.14
C ASN A 224 -3.88 -1.34 -25.07
N LEU A 225 -2.79 -2.09 -25.32
CA LEU A 225 -1.66 -2.20 -24.41
C LEU A 225 -0.90 -0.87 -24.20
N TRP A 226 -0.87 -0.02 -25.22
CA TRP A 226 -0.21 1.30 -25.13
C TRP A 226 -0.96 2.20 -24.13
N GLU A 227 -2.28 2.24 -24.26
CA GLU A 227 -3.15 2.99 -23.35
C GLU A 227 -3.06 2.45 -21.90
N ALA A 228 -3.02 1.13 -21.76
CA ALA A 228 -2.81 0.49 -20.44
C ALA A 228 -1.49 0.96 -19.81
N ARG A 229 -0.38 0.97 -20.58
CA ARG A 229 0.91 1.49 -20.11
C ARG A 229 0.84 2.95 -19.70
N ALA A 230 0.20 3.79 -20.48
CA ALA A 230 0.05 5.22 -20.20
C ALA A 230 -0.75 5.46 -18.89
N LYS A 231 -1.94 4.87 -18.78
CA LYS A 231 -2.83 5.03 -17.60
C LYS A 231 -2.21 4.46 -16.32
N ILE A 232 -1.63 3.26 -16.39
CA ILE A 232 -0.97 2.61 -15.24
C ILE A 232 0.29 3.37 -14.84
N GLY A 233 1.05 3.89 -15.82
CA GLY A 233 2.21 4.74 -15.55
C GLY A 233 1.84 6.06 -14.86
N ALA A 234 0.78 6.72 -15.32
CA ALA A 234 0.24 7.92 -14.68
C ALA A 234 -0.22 7.64 -13.24
N TRP A 235 -0.93 6.52 -13.03
CA TRP A 235 -1.33 6.12 -11.70
C TRP A 235 -0.13 5.82 -10.78
N LYS A 236 0.95 5.18 -11.28
CA LYS A 236 2.20 4.97 -10.54
C LYS A 236 2.78 6.29 -10.04
N LYS A 237 2.85 7.30 -10.91
CA LYS A 237 3.35 8.63 -10.54
C LYS A 237 2.49 9.22 -9.44
N LYS A 238 1.17 9.24 -9.62
CA LYS A 238 0.21 9.72 -8.64
C LYS A 238 0.29 8.97 -7.30
N TYR A 239 0.45 7.64 -7.33
CA TYR A 239 0.62 6.81 -6.14
C TYR A 239 1.86 7.20 -5.34
N ASN A 240 2.98 7.46 -6.00
CA ASN A 240 4.23 7.81 -5.33
C ASN A 240 4.28 9.26 -4.87
N GLU A 241 3.78 10.21 -5.68
CA GLU A 241 4.00 11.65 -5.48
C GLU A 241 2.82 12.35 -4.80
N GLU A 242 1.59 11.87 -4.98
CA GLU A 242 0.39 12.58 -4.54
C GLU A 242 -0.42 11.83 -3.47
N ARG A 243 -0.33 10.49 -3.43
CA ARG A 243 -1.19 9.67 -2.59
C ARG A 243 -0.69 9.58 -1.15
N PRO A 244 -1.41 10.14 -0.14
CA PRO A 244 -1.02 10.04 1.26
C PRO A 244 -1.19 8.61 1.81
N HIS A 245 -0.21 8.14 2.56
CA HIS A 245 -0.18 6.81 3.18
C HIS A 245 -0.26 6.89 4.69
N SER A 246 -1.30 6.31 5.29
CA SER A 246 -1.47 6.31 6.75
C SER A 246 -0.34 5.59 7.50
N SER A 247 0.28 4.58 6.88
CA SER A 247 1.44 3.87 7.44
C SER A 247 2.74 4.69 7.41
N LEU A 248 2.77 5.79 6.65
CA LEU A 248 3.90 6.71 6.53
C LEU A 248 3.60 8.06 7.19
N GLY A 249 2.71 8.10 8.19
CA GLY A 249 2.30 9.35 8.80
C GLY A 249 1.57 10.30 7.85
N TYR A 250 0.87 9.75 6.85
CA TYR A 250 0.20 10.48 5.76
C TYR A 250 1.14 11.20 4.78
N LEU A 251 2.44 10.94 4.83
CA LEU A 251 3.33 11.34 3.74
C LEU A 251 3.06 10.52 2.49
N THR A 252 3.42 11.05 1.33
CA THR A 252 3.50 10.27 0.09
C THR A 252 4.74 9.37 0.13
N PRO A 253 4.76 8.24 -0.58
CA PRO A 253 5.94 7.38 -0.65
C PRO A 253 7.21 8.12 -1.06
N ALA A 254 7.14 8.97 -2.08
CA ALA A 254 8.28 9.77 -2.53
C ALA A 254 8.78 10.77 -1.49
N ALA A 255 7.87 11.48 -0.81
CA ALA A 255 8.24 12.42 0.27
C ALA A 255 8.86 11.69 1.46
N PHE A 256 8.36 10.49 1.80
CA PHE A 256 8.91 9.67 2.88
C PHE A 256 10.32 9.19 2.52
N ALA A 257 10.55 8.73 1.29
CA ALA A 257 11.86 8.29 0.81
C ALA A 257 12.87 9.45 0.77
N ALA A 258 12.46 10.63 0.29
CA ALA A 258 13.30 11.83 0.28
C ALA A 258 13.71 12.26 1.69
N ARG A 259 12.78 12.22 2.64
CA ARG A 259 13.08 12.52 4.05
C ARG A 259 14.09 11.55 4.63
N TRP A 260 13.99 10.26 4.33
CA TRP A 260 14.97 9.27 4.77
C TRP A 260 16.37 9.58 4.21
N ALA A 261 16.48 9.85 2.91
CA ALA A 261 17.76 10.17 2.26
C ALA A 261 18.44 11.40 2.89
N SER A 262 17.65 12.44 3.24
CA SER A 262 18.17 13.63 3.94
C SER A 262 18.69 13.32 5.35
N THR A 263 18.04 12.38 6.05
CA THR A 263 18.47 11.99 7.41
C THR A 263 19.75 11.17 7.36
N GLU A 264 19.92 10.30 6.35
CA GLU A 264 21.15 9.53 6.17
C GLU A 264 22.35 10.40 5.76
N SER A 265 22.16 11.38 4.88
CA SER A 265 23.23 12.31 4.49
C SER A 265 23.71 13.11 5.69
N CYS A 266 22.80 13.68 6.48
CA CYS A 266 23.17 14.40 7.71
C CYS A 266 23.87 13.50 8.74
N GLY A 267 23.45 12.22 8.85
CA GLY A 267 24.10 11.27 9.76
C GLY A 267 25.49 10.81 9.28
N LYS A 268 25.74 10.78 7.98
CA LYS A 268 27.06 10.47 7.40
C LYS A 268 28.04 11.63 7.59
N ASP A 269 27.60 12.85 7.36
CA ASP A 269 28.42 14.07 7.58
C ASP A 269 28.84 14.19 9.05
N ALA A 270 27.90 13.98 9.98
CA ALA A 270 28.16 14.01 11.43
C ALA A 270 29.07 12.87 11.92
N ARG A 271 29.15 11.73 11.18
CA ARG A 271 30.06 10.62 11.47
C ARG A 271 31.45 10.83 10.88
N GLN A 272 31.53 11.40 9.70
CA GLN A 272 32.78 11.76 9.06
C GLN A 272 33.53 12.83 9.84
N GLU A 273 32.82 13.80 10.40
CA GLU A 273 33.36 14.78 11.33
C GLU A 273 33.85 14.19 12.68
N ARG A 274 33.26 13.04 13.11
CA ARG A 274 33.69 12.32 14.33
C ARG A 274 34.67 11.19 14.11
N GLY A 275 35.13 10.93 12.88
CA GLY A 275 36.07 9.86 12.55
C GLY A 275 35.55 8.43 12.78
N LEU A 276 34.24 8.23 12.84
CA LEU A 276 33.59 6.93 13.07
C LEU A 276 33.29 6.25 11.72
N GLY A 277 33.88 5.07 11.49
CA GLY A 277 33.69 4.27 10.27
C GLY A 277 32.24 3.90 9.99
N ASN A 278 31.97 3.46 8.77
CA ASN A 278 30.66 3.17 8.21
C ASN A 278 30.09 1.87 8.82
N PRO A 279 28.96 1.84 9.54
CA PRO A 279 28.43 0.64 10.20
C PRO A 279 27.86 -0.40 9.24
N ALA A 280 27.84 -0.14 7.93
CA ALA A 280 27.35 -1.09 6.92
C ALA A 280 28.41 -2.14 6.53
N GLU A 281 29.69 -1.93 6.87
CA GLU A 281 30.76 -2.90 6.58
C GLU A 281 30.93 -3.94 7.69
N ASP A 282 30.48 -3.64 8.92
CA ASP A 282 30.60 -4.54 10.09
C ASP A 282 29.36 -5.41 10.37
N ALA A 283 28.24 -5.22 9.66
CA ALA A 283 27.06 -6.06 9.79
C ALA A 283 27.20 -7.34 8.95
N GLY A 284 28.18 -8.16 9.29
CA GLY A 284 28.24 -9.56 8.89
C GLY A 284 27.02 -10.28 9.51
N PHE A 285 25.96 -10.46 8.72
CA PHE A 285 24.86 -11.33 9.12
C PHE A 285 25.39 -12.75 9.29
N PRO A 286 25.16 -13.40 10.42
CA PRO A 286 25.47 -14.81 10.55
C PRO A 286 24.61 -15.59 9.55
N LEU A 287 25.24 -16.23 8.60
CA LEU A 287 24.63 -17.26 7.76
C LEU A 287 24.14 -18.36 8.71
N SER A 288 22.84 -18.42 8.93
CA SER A 288 22.20 -19.55 9.61
C SER A 288 22.28 -20.75 8.67
N HIS A 289 23.36 -21.48 8.75
CA HIS A 289 23.45 -22.84 8.21
C HIS A 289 22.47 -23.72 8.99
N ASN A 290 21.28 -23.87 8.48
CA ASN A 290 20.36 -24.91 8.93
C ASN A 290 20.71 -26.22 8.19
N SER A 291 21.85 -26.81 8.58
CA SER A 291 22.25 -28.16 8.17
C SER A 291 21.55 -29.16 9.08
N SER A 292 20.27 -29.41 8.86
CA SER A 292 19.61 -30.58 9.39
C SER A 292 19.69 -31.72 8.39
N ASN A 293 20.92 -32.21 8.15
CA ASN A 293 21.14 -33.54 7.61
C ASN A 293 20.78 -34.56 8.70
N LYS A 294 19.54 -34.98 8.75
CA LYS A 294 19.19 -36.24 9.44
C LYS A 294 19.48 -37.39 8.47
N THR A 295 20.66 -37.93 8.58
CA THR A 295 21.03 -39.28 8.13
C THR A 295 20.04 -40.28 8.72
N LEU A 296 19.27 -40.94 7.88
CA LEU A 296 18.52 -42.14 8.26
C LEU A 296 19.51 -43.32 8.32
N PRO A 297 19.49 -44.13 9.38
CA PRO A 297 20.26 -45.36 9.41
C PRO A 297 19.61 -46.42 8.52
N ALA A 298 20.42 -46.95 7.61
CA ALA A 298 20.15 -48.22 6.94
C ALA A 298 20.30 -49.34 7.94
N GLU A 299 19.27 -50.13 8.13
CA GLU A 299 19.25 -51.55 8.54
C GLU A 299 17.79 -51.96 8.76
N ARG A 300 17.21 -52.80 7.94
CA ARG A 300 17.16 -54.27 7.93
C ARG A 300 16.23 -54.76 6.81
N LEU A 301 16.86 -55.39 5.84
CA LEU A 301 16.27 -56.42 5.06
C LEU A 301 16.18 -57.69 5.90
N ILE A 302 14.98 -58.24 6.13
CA ILE A 302 14.73 -59.69 6.34
C ILE A 302 13.24 -59.90 5.96
N SER A 303 13.00 -60.53 4.83
CA SER A 303 12.39 -61.80 4.56
C SER A 303 11.19 -62.26 5.42
N SER A 304 10.09 -62.43 4.74
CA SER A 304 9.18 -63.59 4.75
C SER A 304 7.83 -63.09 4.21
N GLY A 305 7.23 -63.57 3.15
CA GLY A 305 6.90 -64.96 2.89
C GLY A 305 5.43 -65.16 3.14
N ASP A 306 4.72 -65.40 2.07
CA ASP A 306 3.51 -66.22 1.90
C ASP A 306 2.10 -65.76 2.40
N VAL A 307 1.20 -65.92 1.43
CA VAL A 307 -0.12 -66.61 1.44
C VAL A 307 -1.32 -65.76 1.88
N VAL A 308 -2.18 -65.47 1.05
CA VAL A 308 -3.46 -65.87 0.42
C VAL A 308 -4.08 -64.66 -0.25
#